data_3f179ee799466d8621de6631a1a4f0dc
#
_entry.id   3f179ee799466d8621de6631a1a4f0dc
#
_cell.length_a   1.000
_cell.length_b   1.000
_cell.length_c   1.000
_cell.angle_alpha   90.00
_cell.angle_beta   90.00
_cell.angle_gamma   90.00
#
_symmetry.space_group_name_H-M   'P 1'
#
loop_
_entity.id
_entity.type
_entity.pdbx_description
1 polymer ?
#
loop_
_entity_poly.entity_id
_entity_poly.type
_entity_poly.pdbx_seq_one_letter_code
_entity_poly.pdbx_strand_id
1 'polypeptide(L)'
;MIPKVLMAWVLAPFTTFAFAQTPIKVGELNSYKVFPAFLEPYRKGMELATEEVNASGGVLGRKLEVVVRDDNGNPGDAVRVAEELVAREEVAFIFGTFFSNVGLAVADFAKQRQVLFIAAEPLTDALTMGQGNRFTFRMRPNTYMQTAMLVDAAADLGKTRWAIVAPNYEYGQSAVKWFKELLSEKRPDVEFVAEQAPPLGKIDAGAVVQALVDARPDAIFSSLFATDLQKFVREGNLRGLFRNAVVFNLLAGEPEYLDPLKEETPEGWWVTGYPWSEIDTPEHRRFREAYRKRWNDYPR
;
A
#
# COMPACT_ATOMS: atom_id res chain seq x y z
N MET A 1 84.33 -27.51 -3.50
CA MET A 1 83.45 -26.55 -4.20
C MET A 1 82.12 -27.22 -4.46
N ILE A 2 81.07 -26.87 -3.74
CA ILE A 2 79.69 -27.41 -3.92
C ILE A 2 78.89 -26.34 -4.62
N PRO A 3 78.22 -26.58 -5.77
CA PRO A 3 77.42 -25.54 -6.44
C PRO A 3 76.10 -25.33 -5.69
N LYS A 4 75.79 -24.03 -5.39
CA LYS A 4 74.47 -23.60 -4.87
C LYS A 4 73.48 -23.62 -6.02
N VAL A 5 72.49 -24.53 -5.96
CA VAL A 5 71.33 -24.53 -6.84
C VAL A 5 70.35 -23.54 -6.31
N LEU A 6 70.12 -22.44 -7.02
CA LEU A 6 69.01 -21.46 -6.76
C LEU A 6 67.71 -22.04 -7.30
N MET A 7 66.84 -22.41 -6.39
CA MET A 7 65.44 -22.85 -6.75
C MET A 7 64.54 -21.63 -6.86
N ALA A 8 64.27 -21.21 -8.09
CA ALA A 8 63.33 -20.11 -8.36
C ALA A 8 61.87 -20.61 -8.20
N TRP A 9 61.17 -20.11 -7.22
CA TRP A 9 59.70 -20.31 -7.07
C TRP A 9 58.97 -19.45 -8.09
N VAL A 10 58.37 -20.06 -9.09
CA VAL A 10 57.43 -19.39 -10.01
C VAL A 10 56.06 -19.31 -9.31
N LEU A 11 55.74 -18.12 -8.80
CA LEU A 11 54.39 -17.80 -8.32
C LEU A 11 53.47 -17.67 -9.56
N ALA A 12 52.76 -18.73 -9.88
CA ALA A 12 51.64 -18.64 -10.87
C ALA A 12 50.53 -17.79 -10.30
N PRO A 13 50.02 -16.79 -11.03
CA PRO A 13 48.86 -16.01 -10.59
C PRO A 13 47.62 -16.92 -10.59
N PHE A 14 47.04 -17.13 -9.42
CA PHE A 14 45.71 -17.73 -9.30
C PHE A 14 44.70 -16.71 -9.82
N THR A 15 44.34 -16.83 -11.09
CA THR A 15 43.16 -16.16 -11.64
C THR A 15 41.93 -16.85 -11.05
N THR A 16 41.38 -16.27 -9.99
CA THR A 16 40.04 -16.64 -9.50
C THR A 16 39.00 -16.23 -10.55
N PHE A 17 38.55 -17.21 -11.33
CA PHE A 17 37.35 -17.02 -12.12
C PHE A 17 36.20 -16.80 -11.15
N ALA A 18 35.79 -15.56 -10.97
CA ALA A 18 34.55 -15.24 -10.31
C ALA A 18 33.41 -15.73 -11.22
N PHE A 19 32.88 -16.91 -10.94
CA PHE A 19 31.63 -17.34 -11.55
C PHE A 19 30.56 -16.34 -11.12
N ALA A 20 29.98 -15.62 -12.08
CA ALA A 20 28.83 -14.78 -11.81
C ALA A 20 27.75 -15.66 -11.20
N GLN A 21 27.45 -15.45 -9.92
CA GLN A 21 26.41 -16.23 -9.23
C GLN A 21 25.05 -15.90 -9.86
N THR A 22 24.22 -16.92 -10.06
CA THR A 22 22.84 -16.75 -10.56
C THR A 22 22.09 -15.77 -9.67
N PRO A 23 21.38 -14.76 -10.22
CA PRO A 23 20.60 -13.80 -9.45
C PRO A 23 19.59 -14.49 -8.53
N ILE A 24 19.23 -13.79 -7.45
CA ILE A 24 18.05 -14.16 -6.65
C ILE A 24 16.86 -13.50 -7.30
N LYS A 25 15.98 -14.28 -7.90
CA LYS A 25 14.73 -13.78 -8.46
C LYS A 25 13.70 -13.62 -7.36
N VAL A 26 12.97 -12.49 -7.35
CA VAL A 26 11.81 -12.25 -6.51
C VAL A 26 10.63 -11.85 -7.40
N GLY A 27 9.45 -12.37 -7.12
CA GLY A 27 8.26 -12.12 -7.93
C GLY A 27 7.49 -10.90 -7.38
N GLU A 28 7.24 -9.94 -8.23
CA GLU A 28 6.34 -8.82 -7.92
C GLU A 28 5.08 -8.94 -8.77
N LEU A 29 3.91 -8.88 -8.14
CA LEU A 29 2.65 -8.84 -8.85
C LEU A 29 1.76 -7.73 -8.31
N ASN A 30 1.20 -6.93 -9.22
CA ASN A 30 0.37 -5.79 -8.83
C ASN A 30 -0.59 -5.39 -9.96
N SER A 31 -1.53 -4.48 -9.66
CA SER A 31 -2.61 -4.07 -10.56
C SER A 31 -2.25 -2.84 -11.41
N TYR A 32 -1.08 -2.82 -12.03
CA TYR A 32 -0.52 -1.65 -12.74
C TYR A 32 -1.43 -1.07 -13.81
N LYS A 33 -2.11 -1.94 -14.59
CA LYS A 33 -3.03 -1.50 -15.64
C LYS A 33 -4.30 -0.86 -15.11
N VAL A 34 -4.73 -1.30 -13.92
CA VAL A 34 -5.98 -0.82 -13.31
C VAL A 34 -5.73 0.46 -12.51
N PHE A 35 -4.56 0.58 -11.87
CA PHE A 35 -4.28 1.65 -10.93
C PHE A 35 -2.88 2.28 -11.09
N PRO A 36 -2.54 2.78 -12.30
CA PRO A 36 -1.20 3.28 -12.61
C PRO A 36 -0.79 4.48 -11.76
N ALA A 37 -1.73 5.38 -11.44
CA ALA A 37 -1.43 6.62 -10.71
C ALA A 37 -0.78 6.38 -9.34
N PHE A 38 -1.16 5.28 -8.65
CA PHE A 38 -0.57 4.86 -7.39
C PHE A 38 0.63 3.93 -7.60
N LEU A 39 0.53 2.99 -8.54
CA LEU A 39 1.51 1.92 -8.67
C LEU A 39 2.78 2.31 -9.46
N GLU A 40 2.74 3.39 -10.25
CA GLU A 40 3.97 3.92 -10.84
C GLU A 40 4.94 4.51 -9.79
N PRO A 41 4.51 5.32 -8.80
CA PRO A 41 5.35 5.71 -7.68
C PRO A 41 5.88 4.52 -6.87
N TYR A 42 5.03 3.52 -6.58
CA TYR A 42 5.44 2.27 -5.93
C TYR A 42 6.57 1.57 -6.71
N ARG A 43 6.40 1.41 -8.03
CA ARG A 43 7.41 0.79 -8.90
C ARG A 43 8.73 1.54 -8.86
N LYS A 44 8.72 2.87 -8.92
CA LYS A 44 9.91 3.70 -8.78
C LYS A 44 10.64 3.45 -7.47
N GLY A 45 9.91 3.36 -6.34
CA GLY A 45 10.50 3.03 -5.04
C GLY A 45 11.16 1.64 -5.03
N MET A 46 10.48 0.65 -5.58
CA MET A 46 10.99 -0.72 -5.73
C MET A 46 12.25 -0.78 -6.60
N GLU A 47 12.27 -0.08 -7.74
CA GLU A 47 13.43 -0.02 -8.63
C GLU A 47 14.64 0.60 -7.91
N LEU A 48 14.43 1.72 -7.20
CA LEU A 48 15.48 2.36 -6.41
C LEU A 48 16.04 1.44 -5.33
N ALA A 49 15.19 0.77 -4.57
CA ALA A 49 15.61 -0.18 -3.55
C ALA A 49 16.41 -1.34 -4.14
N THR A 50 15.99 -1.86 -5.29
CA THR A 50 16.69 -2.93 -6.00
C THR A 50 18.07 -2.49 -6.49
N GLU A 51 18.17 -1.27 -7.04
CA GLU A 51 19.44 -0.68 -7.46
C GLU A 51 20.39 -0.50 -6.26
N GLU A 52 19.91 -0.02 -5.12
CA GLU A 52 20.71 0.17 -3.89
C GLU A 52 21.23 -1.17 -3.33
N VAL A 53 20.37 -2.19 -3.25
CA VAL A 53 20.78 -3.54 -2.82
C VAL A 53 21.87 -4.09 -3.75
N ASN A 54 21.68 -3.96 -5.06
CA ASN A 54 22.63 -4.48 -6.04
C ASN A 54 23.96 -3.70 -6.07
N ALA A 55 23.92 -2.39 -5.84
CA ALA A 55 25.11 -1.55 -5.72
C ALA A 55 25.92 -1.87 -4.45
N SER A 56 25.23 -2.30 -3.38
CA SER A 56 25.85 -2.72 -2.12
C SER A 56 26.43 -4.16 -2.14
N GLY A 57 26.47 -4.81 -3.31
CA GLY A 57 26.98 -6.15 -3.48
C GLY A 57 25.92 -7.26 -3.54
N GLY A 58 24.65 -6.89 -3.55
CA GLY A 58 23.52 -7.82 -3.63
C GLY A 58 23.26 -8.56 -2.31
N VAL A 59 22.55 -9.67 -2.39
CA VAL A 59 22.21 -10.53 -1.25
C VAL A 59 23.11 -11.76 -1.29
N LEU A 60 23.95 -11.96 -0.29
CA LEU A 60 24.95 -13.03 -0.23
C LEU A 60 25.87 -13.07 -1.48
N GLY A 61 26.24 -11.89 -2.01
CA GLY A 61 27.06 -11.75 -3.22
C GLY A 61 26.31 -11.98 -4.54
N ARG A 62 25.01 -12.23 -4.49
CA ARG A 62 24.15 -12.45 -5.66
C ARG A 62 23.29 -11.20 -5.92
N LYS A 63 23.13 -10.81 -7.17
CA LYS A 63 22.23 -9.73 -7.55
C LYS A 63 20.76 -10.12 -7.28
N LEU A 64 19.97 -9.14 -6.89
CA LEU A 64 18.52 -9.24 -6.82
C LEU A 64 17.93 -8.91 -8.20
N GLU A 65 17.02 -9.74 -8.69
CA GLU A 65 16.26 -9.54 -9.91
C GLU A 65 14.77 -9.57 -9.58
N VAL A 66 14.04 -8.49 -9.89
CA VAL A 66 12.60 -8.41 -9.68
C VAL A 66 11.87 -8.76 -10.96
N VAL A 67 11.07 -9.83 -10.92
CA VAL A 67 10.22 -10.27 -12.02
C VAL A 67 8.82 -9.70 -11.81
N VAL A 68 8.49 -8.64 -12.57
CA VAL A 68 7.23 -7.90 -12.43
C VAL A 68 6.13 -8.54 -13.28
N ARG A 69 4.93 -8.67 -12.70
CA ARG A 69 3.72 -9.16 -13.39
C ARG A 69 2.49 -8.33 -13.01
N ASP A 70 1.52 -8.28 -13.91
CA ASP A 70 0.25 -7.58 -13.72
C ASP A 70 -0.87 -8.57 -13.39
N ASP A 71 -1.64 -8.31 -12.34
CA ASP A 71 -2.76 -9.14 -11.87
C ASP A 71 -4.12 -8.68 -12.39
N ASN A 72 -4.16 -7.61 -13.21
CA ASN A 72 -5.38 -6.99 -13.76
C ASN A 72 -6.42 -6.59 -12.68
N GLY A 73 -6.04 -6.46 -11.41
CA GLY A 73 -6.97 -6.20 -10.28
C GLY A 73 -7.93 -7.36 -10.01
N ASN A 74 -7.64 -8.56 -10.50
CA ASN A 74 -8.52 -9.72 -10.43
C ASN A 74 -7.89 -10.85 -9.60
N PRO A 75 -8.60 -11.39 -8.57
CA PRO A 75 -8.07 -12.46 -7.73
C PRO A 75 -7.68 -13.73 -8.49
N GLY A 76 -8.46 -14.13 -9.50
CA GLY A 76 -8.17 -15.32 -10.31
C GLY A 76 -6.94 -15.16 -11.19
N ASP A 77 -6.78 -13.98 -11.82
CA ASP A 77 -5.56 -13.64 -12.58
C ASP A 77 -4.34 -13.59 -11.67
N ALA A 78 -4.49 -13.01 -10.48
CA ALA A 78 -3.40 -12.93 -9.50
C ALA A 78 -2.87 -14.32 -9.08
N VAL A 79 -3.77 -15.26 -8.81
CA VAL A 79 -3.38 -16.64 -8.49
C VAL A 79 -2.68 -17.32 -9.67
N ARG A 80 -3.18 -17.14 -10.89
CA ARG A 80 -2.54 -17.68 -12.11
C ARG A 80 -1.14 -17.08 -12.32
N VAL A 81 -0.99 -15.78 -12.10
CA VAL A 81 0.30 -15.07 -12.22
C VAL A 81 1.26 -15.49 -11.10
N ALA A 82 0.77 -15.66 -9.87
CA ALA A 82 1.58 -16.16 -8.75
C ALA A 82 2.10 -17.57 -9.03
N GLU A 83 1.28 -18.45 -9.63
CA GLU A 83 1.71 -19.79 -10.06
C GLU A 83 2.81 -19.72 -11.13
N GLU A 84 2.69 -18.80 -12.11
CA GLU A 84 3.72 -18.58 -13.13
C GLU A 84 5.04 -18.13 -12.49
N LEU A 85 5.00 -17.17 -11.57
CA LEU A 85 6.18 -16.67 -10.86
C LEU A 85 6.89 -17.78 -10.08
N VAL A 86 6.13 -18.64 -9.39
CA VAL A 86 6.70 -19.72 -8.59
C VAL A 86 7.20 -20.88 -9.45
N ALA A 87 6.37 -21.36 -10.39
CA ALA A 87 6.66 -22.61 -11.10
C ALA A 87 7.56 -22.44 -12.33
N ARG A 88 7.52 -21.25 -12.99
CA ARG A 88 8.30 -21.02 -14.23
C ARG A 88 9.49 -20.11 -14.00
N GLU A 89 9.28 -19.03 -13.25
CA GLU A 89 10.36 -18.07 -12.96
C GLU A 89 11.22 -18.50 -11.78
N GLU A 90 10.75 -19.45 -10.97
CA GLU A 90 11.42 -19.97 -9.79
C GLU A 90 11.83 -18.88 -8.79
N VAL A 91 10.91 -17.96 -8.52
CA VAL A 91 11.16 -16.85 -7.59
C VAL A 91 11.30 -17.34 -6.16
N ALA A 92 12.18 -16.71 -5.38
CA ALA A 92 12.40 -17.06 -3.98
C ALA A 92 11.21 -16.73 -3.08
N PHE A 93 10.49 -15.66 -3.40
CA PHE A 93 9.24 -15.24 -2.73
C PHE A 93 8.44 -14.32 -3.64
N ILE A 94 7.19 -14.07 -3.24
CA ILE A 94 6.29 -13.13 -3.93
C ILE A 94 6.08 -11.91 -3.04
N PHE A 95 6.01 -10.72 -3.63
CA PHE A 95 5.57 -9.51 -2.95
C PHE A 95 4.67 -8.66 -3.84
N GLY A 96 4.03 -7.66 -3.25
CA GLY A 96 3.15 -6.76 -3.99
C GLY A 96 1.69 -6.89 -3.61
N THR A 97 0.83 -6.91 -4.60
CA THR A 97 -0.63 -6.77 -4.61
C THR A 97 -1.13 -5.43 -4.05
N PHE A 98 -2.18 -4.90 -4.67
CA PHE A 98 -2.82 -3.66 -4.26
C PHE A 98 -4.16 -3.90 -3.58
N PHE A 99 -5.11 -4.51 -4.28
CA PHE A 99 -6.47 -4.71 -3.77
C PHE A 99 -6.53 -5.78 -2.68
N SER A 100 -7.32 -5.52 -1.62
CA SER A 100 -7.46 -6.41 -0.47
C SER A 100 -7.96 -7.81 -0.84
N ASN A 101 -8.95 -7.90 -1.72
CA ASN A 101 -9.47 -9.18 -2.22
C ASN A 101 -8.44 -9.96 -3.07
N VAL A 102 -7.59 -9.25 -3.81
CA VAL A 102 -6.46 -9.85 -4.55
C VAL A 102 -5.41 -10.37 -3.58
N GLY A 103 -5.03 -9.56 -2.58
CA GLY A 103 -4.08 -9.96 -1.54
C GLY A 103 -4.52 -11.19 -0.77
N LEU A 104 -5.81 -11.31 -0.43
CA LEU A 104 -6.36 -12.52 0.23
C LEU A 104 -6.22 -13.76 -0.65
N ALA A 105 -6.51 -13.66 -1.94
CA ALA A 105 -6.36 -14.78 -2.88
C ALA A 105 -4.88 -15.22 -3.02
N VAL A 106 -3.94 -14.28 -3.09
CA VAL A 106 -2.51 -14.58 -3.13
C VAL A 106 -2.01 -15.13 -1.80
N ALA A 107 -2.54 -14.67 -0.67
CA ALA A 107 -2.20 -15.21 0.65
C ALA A 107 -2.64 -16.67 0.81
N ASP A 108 -3.83 -17.03 0.29
CA ASP A 108 -4.29 -18.42 0.29
C ASP A 108 -3.43 -19.29 -0.65
N PHE A 109 -3.10 -18.80 -1.84
CA PHE A 109 -2.14 -19.43 -2.74
C PHE A 109 -0.78 -19.65 -2.05
N ALA A 110 -0.23 -18.64 -1.39
CA ALA A 110 1.04 -18.70 -0.67
C ALA A 110 1.04 -19.77 0.44
N LYS A 111 -0.08 -19.88 1.16
CA LYS A 111 -0.31 -20.93 2.16
C LYS A 111 -0.30 -22.32 1.54
N GLN A 112 -1.02 -22.51 0.43
CA GLN A 112 -1.12 -23.81 -0.26
C GLN A 112 0.21 -24.24 -0.87
N ARG A 113 0.95 -23.31 -1.46
CA ARG A 113 2.25 -23.56 -2.10
C ARG A 113 3.45 -23.50 -1.15
N GLN A 114 3.22 -23.07 0.09
CA GLN A 114 4.27 -22.88 1.11
C GLN A 114 5.36 -21.90 0.63
N VAL A 115 4.97 -20.85 -0.08
CA VAL A 115 5.85 -19.79 -0.56
C VAL A 115 5.64 -18.53 0.26
N LEU A 116 6.71 -17.79 0.57
CA LEU A 116 6.60 -16.51 1.28
C LEU A 116 5.90 -15.47 0.40
N PHE A 117 4.90 -14.81 0.97
CA PHE A 117 4.22 -13.66 0.40
C PHE A 117 4.33 -12.44 1.31
N ILE A 118 4.84 -11.34 0.78
CA ILE A 118 4.92 -10.04 1.47
C ILE A 118 3.91 -9.10 0.82
N ALA A 119 2.77 -8.95 1.45
CA ALA A 119 1.70 -8.07 0.99
C ALA A 119 2.11 -6.60 1.18
N ALA A 120 2.28 -5.87 0.08
CA ALA A 120 2.72 -4.48 0.10
C ALA A 120 1.57 -3.53 0.48
N GLU A 121 0.44 -3.61 -0.24
CA GLU A 121 -0.63 -2.63 -0.17
C GLU A 121 -1.99 -3.14 0.37
N PRO A 122 -2.34 -4.42 0.38
CA PRO A 122 -3.63 -4.88 0.87
C PRO A 122 -3.87 -4.47 2.32
N LEU A 123 -4.96 -3.75 2.57
CA LEU A 123 -5.21 -3.15 3.88
C LEU A 123 -6.19 -3.93 4.75
N THR A 124 -6.97 -4.88 4.21
CA THR A 124 -7.87 -5.68 5.04
C THR A 124 -7.16 -6.31 6.25
N ASP A 125 -7.78 -6.24 7.41
CA ASP A 125 -7.29 -6.90 8.62
C ASP A 125 -7.26 -8.43 8.48
N ALA A 126 -8.20 -8.98 7.70
CA ALA A 126 -8.34 -10.42 7.50
C ALA A 126 -7.04 -11.09 7.02
N LEU A 127 -6.21 -10.39 6.23
CA LEU A 127 -4.98 -10.91 5.66
C LEU A 127 -4.00 -11.49 6.69
N THR A 128 -3.90 -10.88 7.86
CA THR A 128 -2.96 -11.27 8.91
C THR A 128 -3.61 -11.52 10.28
N MET A 129 -4.93 -11.27 10.39
CA MET A 129 -5.72 -11.59 11.58
C MET A 129 -6.58 -12.82 11.31
N GLY A 130 -7.83 -12.66 10.84
CA GLY A 130 -8.78 -13.75 10.72
C GLY A 130 -8.40 -14.87 9.74
N GLN A 131 -7.70 -14.55 8.65
CA GLN A 131 -7.23 -15.50 7.63
C GLN A 131 -5.69 -15.59 7.58
N GLY A 132 -5.02 -15.04 8.60
CA GLY A 132 -3.56 -15.04 8.69
C GLY A 132 -2.95 -16.44 8.62
N ASN A 133 -1.78 -16.53 7.99
CA ASN A 133 -1.01 -17.77 7.90
C ASN A 133 0.50 -17.49 7.98
N ARG A 134 1.29 -18.53 8.25
CA ARG A 134 2.74 -18.42 8.48
C ARG A 134 3.57 -18.01 7.26
N PHE A 135 2.98 -17.98 6.07
CA PHE A 135 3.66 -17.64 4.82
C PHE A 135 3.34 -16.23 4.35
N THR A 136 2.42 -15.52 5.03
CA THR A 136 1.96 -14.18 4.63
C THR A 136 2.36 -13.15 5.68
N PHE A 137 3.02 -12.08 5.22
CA PHE A 137 3.39 -10.91 6.02
C PHE A 137 2.87 -9.65 5.33
N ARG A 138 2.64 -8.57 6.10
CA ARG A 138 2.25 -7.26 5.56
C ARG A 138 3.30 -6.19 5.84
N MET A 139 3.30 -5.18 5.00
CA MET A 139 4.16 -4.01 5.20
C MET A 139 3.42 -2.80 5.76
N ARG A 140 2.18 -2.56 5.31
CA ARG A 140 1.38 -1.40 5.73
C ARG A 140 0.48 -1.71 6.92
N PRO A 141 0.12 -0.70 7.74
CA PRO A 141 -0.94 -0.83 8.74
C PRO A 141 -2.25 -1.31 8.09
N ASN A 142 -2.94 -2.26 8.74
CA ASN A 142 -4.24 -2.72 8.25
C ASN A 142 -5.37 -1.74 8.63
N THR A 143 -6.59 -2.02 8.17
CA THR A 143 -7.79 -1.22 8.44
C THR A 143 -8.07 -1.05 9.93
N TYR A 144 -7.86 -2.09 10.76
CA TYR A 144 -7.94 -1.98 12.22
C TYR A 144 -6.96 -0.94 12.77
N MET A 145 -5.67 -1.07 12.39
CA MET A 145 -4.61 -0.17 12.88
C MET A 145 -4.86 1.27 12.43
N GLN A 146 -5.22 1.48 11.16
CA GLN A 146 -5.49 2.83 10.63
C GLN A 146 -6.73 3.45 11.29
N THR A 147 -7.77 2.68 11.50
CA THR A 147 -8.98 3.15 12.18
C THR A 147 -8.70 3.47 13.65
N ALA A 148 -7.93 2.62 14.34
CA ALA A 148 -7.53 2.86 15.72
C ALA A 148 -6.72 4.15 15.90
N MET A 149 -5.90 4.53 14.91
CA MET A 149 -5.18 5.82 14.94
C MET A 149 -6.10 7.04 14.91
N LEU A 150 -7.29 6.92 14.32
CA LEU A 150 -8.23 8.04 14.16
C LEU A 150 -9.36 8.04 15.20
N VAL A 151 -9.70 6.87 15.74
CA VAL A 151 -10.92 6.74 16.54
C VAL A 151 -10.87 7.46 17.87
N ASP A 152 -9.69 7.64 18.47
CA ASP A 152 -9.54 8.42 19.71
C ASP A 152 -9.90 9.87 19.46
N ALA A 153 -9.34 10.48 18.42
CA ALA A 153 -9.68 11.83 18.01
C ALA A 153 -11.18 11.96 17.63
N ALA A 154 -11.75 10.95 16.97
CA ALA A 154 -13.17 10.92 16.62
C ALA A 154 -14.06 10.89 17.85
N ALA A 155 -13.70 10.13 18.88
CA ALA A 155 -14.44 10.06 20.14
C ALA A 155 -14.36 11.37 20.93
N ASP A 156 -13.18 12.00 20.96
CA ASP A 156 -12.92 13.25 21.71
C ASP A 156 -13.68 14.45 21.14
N LEU A 157 -14.03 14.43 19.84
CA LEU A 157 -14.83 15.50 19.22
C LEU A 157 -16.25 15.61 19.75
N GLY A 158 -16.75 14.62 20.47
CA GLY A 158 -18.09 14.67 21.05
C GLY A 158 -19.23 14.61 20.03
N LYS A 159 -18.97 14.27 18.77
CA LYS A 159 -19.99 14.15 17.72
C LYS A 159 -20.79 12.87 17.89
N THR A 160 -22.11 12.96 17.70
CA THR A 160 -22.99 11.81 17.91
C THR A 160 -23.63 11.27 16.63
N ARG A 161 -23.77 12.11 15.60
CA ARG A 161 -24.41 11.72 14.33
C ARG A 161 -23.36 11.50 13.25
N TRP A 162 -23.05 10.25 12.99
CA TRP A 162 -22.02 9.86 12.03
C TRP A 162 -22.64 9.33 10.74
N ALA A 163 -22.12 9.77 9.61
CA ALA A 163 -22.34 9.13 8.33
C ALA A 163 -21.09 8.37 7.87
N ILE A 164 -21.30 7.36 7.04
CA ILE A 164 -20.22 6.50 6.51
C ILE A 164 -20.29 6.48 5.00
N VAL A 165 -19.14 6.59 4.35
CA VAL A 165 -18.99 6.33 2.92
C VAL A 165 -17.73 5.51 2.64
N ALA A 166 -17.90 4.34 2.02
CA ALA A 166 -16.81 3.40 1.77
C ALA A 166 -17.03 2.64 0.45
N PRO A 167 -15.96 2.29 -0.29
CA PRO A 167 -16.13 1.51 -1.50
C PRO A 167 -16.61 0.09 -1.18
N ASN A 168 -17.58 -0.40 -1.95
CA ASN A 168 -18.19 -1.72 -1.73
C ASN A 168 -17.28 -2.86 -2.17
N TYR A 169 -16.22 -3.10 -1.42
CA TYR A 169 -15.37 -4.30 -1.52
C TYR A 169 -14.61 -4.53 -0.20
N GLU A 170 -13.80 -5.58 -0.12
CA GLU A 170 -13.17 -6.08 1.10
C GLU A 170 -12.52 -4.98 1.99
N TYR A 171 -11.72 -4.07 1.40
CA TYR A 171 -11.10 -2.98 2.15
C TYR A 171 -12.14 -2.04 2.79
N GLY A 172 -13.12 -1.61 2.01
CA GLY A 172 -14.15 -0.69 2.51
C GLY A 172 -14.99 -1.34 3.61
N GLN A 173 -15.39 -2.60 3.44
CA GLN A 173 -16.16 -3.36 4.41
C GLN A 173 -15.37 -3.54 5.72
N SER A 174 -14.09 -3.89 5.64
CA SER A 174 -13.20 -4.00 6.79
C SER A 174 -13.03 -2.67 7.51
N ALA A 175 -12.81 -1.57 6.78
CA ALA A 175 -12.69 -0.23 7.37
C ALA A 175 -13.96 0.21 8.11
N VAL A 176 -15.13 0.00 7.51
CA VAL A 176 -16.44 0.33 8.12
C VAL A 176 -16.67 -0.49 9.38
N LYS A 177 -16.40 -1.79 9.32
CA LYS A 177 -16.52 -2.68 10.49
C LYS A 177 -15.72 -2.13 11.67
N TRP A 178 -14.43 -1.90 11.48
CA TRP A 178 -13.57 -1.47 12.57
C TRP A 178 -13.88 -0.06 13.07
N PHE A 179 -14.26 0.86 12.18
CA PHE A 179 -14.66 2.18 12.62
C PHE A 179 -15.91 2.12 13.51
N LYS A 180 -16.94 1.38 13.10
CA LYS A 180 -18.17 1.21 13.89
C LYS A 180 -17.88 0.54 15.24
N GLU A 181 -17.14 -0.55 15.25
CA GLU A 181 -16.82 -1.29 16.47
C GLU A 181 -16.04 -0.42 17.46
N LEU A 182 -14.92 0.15 17.03
CA LEU A 182 -14.04 0.92 17.91
C LEU A 182 -14.69 2.24 18.39
N LEU A 183 -15.42 2.93 17.52
CA LEU A 183 -16.10 4.15 17.93
C LEU A 183 -17.27 3.87 18.88
N SER A 184 -18.09 2.84 18.60
CA SER A 184 -19.21 2.47 19.49
C SER A 184 -18.74 1.97 20.87
N GLU A 185 -17.59 1.32 20.93
CA GLU A 185 -16.98 0.93 22.21
C GLU A 185 -16.62 2.14 23.08
N LYS A 186 -16.04 3.16 22.48
CA LYS A 186 -15.66 4.42 23.18
C LYS A 186 -16.85 5.38 23.41
N ARG A 187 -17.78 5.39 22.49
CA ARG A 187 -18.92 6.31 22.46
C ARG A 187 -20.22 5.53 22.15
N PRO A 188 -20.82 4.88 23.14
CA PRO A 188 -22.08 4.13 22.97
C PRO A 188 -23.28 5.01 22.55
N ASP A 189 -23.15 6.33 22.67
CA ASP A 189 -24.16 7.33 22.32
C ASP A 189 -24.13 7.75 20.83
N VAL A 190 -23.19 7.21 20.02
CA VAL A 190 -23.13 7.54 18.59
C VAL A 190 -24.21 6.81 17.79
N GLU A 191 -24.75 7.51 16.81
CA GLU A 191 -25.70 7.01 15.83
C GLU A 191 -25.10 7.08 14.43
N PHE A 192 -25.15 5.97 13.68
CA PHE A 192 -24.76 5.94 12.27
C PHE A 192 -25.99 6.25 11.40
N VAL A 193 -26.15 7.55 11.06
CA VAL A 193 -27.36 8.09 10.44
C VAL A 193 -27.46 7.83 8.93
N ALA A 194 -26.36 7.53 8.26
CA ALA A 194 -26.32 7.14 6.85
C ALA A 194 -25.11 6.27 6.56
N GLU A 195 -25.27 5.36 5.61
CA GLU A 195 -24.18 4.54 5.10
C GLU A 195 -24.28 4.43 3.59
N GLN A 196 -23.22 4.78 2.88
CA GLN A 196 -23.12 4.73 1.43
C GLN A 196 -21.97 3.82 1.01
N ALA A 197 -22.28 2.83 0.19
CA ALA A 197 -21.30 1.83 -0.29
C ALA A 197 -21.28 1.80 -1.83
N PRO A 198 -20.72 2.83 -2.49
CA PRO A 198 -20.64 2.85 -3.94
C PRO A 198 -19.72 1.75 -4.47
N PRO A 199 -19.99 1.22 -5.68
CA PRO A 199 -19.07 0.32 -6.34
C PRO A 199 -17.70 0.98 -6.56
N LEU A 200 -16.62 0.22 -6.31
CA LEU A 200 -15.24 0.71 -6.45
C LEU A 200 -14.98 1.30 -7.86
N GLY A 201 -14.46 2.52 -7.91
CA GLY A 201 -14.13 3.25 -9.14
C GLY A 201 -15.35 3.80 -9.91
N LYS A 202 -16.56 3.65 -9.36
CA LYS A 202 -17.82 3.98 -10.06
C LYS A 202 -18.81 4.76 -9.19
N ILE A 203 -18.30 5.60 -8.28
CA ILE A 203 -19.17 6.42 -7.42
C ILE A 203 -20.08 7.34 -8.27
N ASP A 204 -21.37 7.33 -7.97
CA ASP A 204 -22.27 8.43 -8.26
C ASP A 204 -22.18 9.44 -7.12
N ALA A 205 -21.25 10.38 -7.25
CA ALA A 205 -20.98 11.35 -6.19
C ALA A 205 -22.20 12.24 -5.90
N GLY A 206 -23.00 12.55 -6.92
CA GLY A 206 -24.22 13.35 -6.75
C GLY A 206 -25.22 12.68 -5.83
N ALA A 207 -25.53 11.41 -6.08
CA ALA A 207 -26.46 10.63 -5.27
C ALA A 207 -25.91 10.38 -3.86
N VAL A 208 -24.63 9.99 -3.75
CA VAL A 208 -23.98 9.71 -2.47
C VAL A 208 -23.94 10.97 -1.59
N VAL A 209 -23.47 12.09 -2.11
CA VAL A 209 -23.40 13.36 -1.34
C VAL A 209 -24.77 13.85 -0.96
N GLN A 210 -25.78 13.75 -1.84
CA GLN A 210 -27.15 14.15 -1.51
C GLN A 210 -27.69 13.33 -0.33
N ALA A 211 -27.51 12.01 -0.35
CA ALA A 211 -27.96 11.17 0.76
C ALA A 211 -27.30 11.55 2.10
N LEU A 212 -26.00 11.93 2.08
CA LEU A 212 -25.32 12.41 3.27
C LEU A 212 -25.82 13.79 3.73
N VAL A 213 -26.07 14.71 2.82
CA VAL A 213 -26.64 16.03 3.13
C VAL A 213 -28.02 15.87 3.78
N ASP A 214 -28.87 15.01 3.24
CA ASP A 214 -30.21 14.75 3.77
C ASP A 214 -30.19 14.13 5.16
N ALA A 215 -29.21 13.29 5.45
CA ALA A 215 -29.01 12.67 6.77
C ALA A 215 -28.50 13.65 7.84
N ARG A 216 -27.97 14.80 7.46
CA ARG A 216 -27.43 15.85 8.36
C ARG A 216 -26.47 15.29 9.43
N PRO A 217 -25.35 14.68 9.04
CA PRO A 217 -24.38 14.18 10.00
C PRO A 217 -23.59 15.33 10.63
N ASP A 218 -23.11 15.12 11.86
CA ASP A 218 -22.12 15.98 12.51
C ASP A 218 -20.69 15.63 12.10
N ALA A 219 -20.50 14.38 11.71
CA ALA A 219 -19.21 13.85 11.27
C ALA A 219 -19.38 12.74 10.21
N ILE A 220 -18.36 12.57 9.39
CA ILE A 220 -18.34 11.58 8.30
C ILE A 220 -17.07 10.73 8.44
N PHE A 221 -17.21 9.42 8.43
CA PHE A 221 -16.10 8.51 8.17
C PHE A 221 -16.10 8.10 6.72
N SER A 222 -14.95 8.23 6.08
CA SER A 222 -14.74 7.85 4.68
C SER A 222 -13.54 6.94 4.54
N SER A 223 -13.65 5.93 3.70
CA SER A 223 -12.51 5.15 3.19
C SER A 223 -12.43 5.21 1.66
N LEU A 224 -13.04 6.22 1.06
CA LEU A 224 -12.88 6.48 -0.38
C LEU A 224 -11.44 6.89 -0.69
N PHE A 225 -10.97 6.52 -1.86
CA PHE A 225 -9.65 6.84 -2.37
C PHE A 225 -9.67 7.09 -3.89
N ALA A 226 -8.57 7.56 -4.44
CA ALA A 226 -8.40 7.81 -5.87
C ALA A 226 -9.50 8.70 -6.48
N THR A 227 -9.97 8.33 -7.67
CA THR A 227 -10.98 9.08 -8.42
C THR A 227 -12.32 9.18 -7.69
N ASP A 228 -12.70 8.17 -6.91
CA ASP A 228 -13.95 8.21 -6.14
C ASP A 228 -13.85 9.24 -5.02
N LEU A 229 -12.72 9.34 -4.34
CA LEU A 229 -12.45 10.39 -3.35
C LEU A 229 -12.50 11.79 -3.99
N GLN A 230 -11.84 11.98 -5.15
CA GLN A 230 -11.84 13.27 -5.85
C GLN A 230 -13.25 13.72 -6.24
N LYS A 231 -14.07 12.82 -6.79
CA LYS A 231 -15.47 13.12 -7.12
C LYS A 231 -16.30 13.45 -5.87
N PHE A 232 -16.08 12.70 -4.79
CA PHE A 232 -16.74 12.93 -3.51
C PHE A 232 -16.39 14.30 -2.92
N VAL A 233 -15.11 14.68 -2.94
CA VAL A 233 -14.63 15.98 -2.46
C VAL A 233 -15.25 17.11 -3.27
N ARG A 234 -15.19 17.06 -4.60
CA ARG A 234 -15.75 18.10 -5.48
C ARG A 234 -17.23 18.28 -5.28
N GLU A 235 -17.99 17.20 -5.28
CA GLU A 235 -19.44 17.26 -5.09
C GLU A 235 -19.81 17.69 -3.67
N GLY A 236 -19.06 17.22 -2.66
CA GLY A 236 -19.25 17.64 -1.26
C GLY A 236 -18.97 19.12 -1.04
N ASN A 237 -17.92 19.67 -1.67
CA ASN A 237 -17.64 21.11 -1.65
C ASN A 237 -18.76 21.90 -2.33
N LEU A 238 -19.23 21.46 -3.51
CA LEU A 238 -20.29 22.10 -4.26
C LEU A 238 -21.60 22.20 -3.46
N ARG A 239 -21.98 21.14 -2.74
CA ARG A 239 -23.19 21.08 -1.91
C ARG A 239 -22.99 21.55 -0.48
N GLY A 240 -21.78 21.97 -0.11
CA GLY A 240 -21.46 22.45 1.24
C GLY A 240 -21.51 21.40 2.34
N LEU A 241 -21.38 20.12 2.00
CA LEU A 241 -21.43 19.00 2.96
C LEU A 241 -20.41 19.18 4.10
N PHE A 242 -19.20 19.59 3.75
CA PHE A 242 -18.08 19.69 4.70
C PHE A 242 -18.08 20.96 5.56
N ARG A 243 -19.04 21.87 5.37
CA ARG A 243 -19.19 23.07 6.21
C ARG A 243 -19.72 22.74 7.61
N ASN A 244 -20.51 21.68 7.71
CA ASN A 244 -21.22 21.31 8.93
C ASN A 244 -20.78 19.95 9.49
N ALA A 245 -20.00 19.17 8.75
CA ALA A 245 -19.56 17.85 9.15
C ALA A 245 -18.03 17.76 9.14
N VAL A 246 -17.45 17.29 10.24
CA VAL A 246 -16.03 16.93 10.32
C VAL A 246 -15.81 15.63 9.58
N VAL A 247 -14.71 15.51 8.86
CA VAL A 247 -14.41 14.31 8.07
C VAL A 247 -13.18 13.59 8.59
N PHE A 248 -13.32 12.28 8.76
CA PHE A 248 -12.25 11.32 9.00
C PHE A 248 -12.12 10.44 7.76
N ASN A 249 -10.93 10.40 7.17
CA ASN A 249 -10.71 9.57 5.98
C ASN A 249 -9.45 8.73 6.10
N LEU A 250 -9.57 7.45 5.83
CA LEU A 250 -8.40 6.60 5.61
C LEU A 250 -7.81 6.88 4.22
N LEU A 251 -6.49 7.02 4.13
CA LEU A 251 -5.70 7.22 2.92
C LEU A 251 -5.77 8.62 2.27
N ALA A 252 -6.70 9.50 2.63
CA ALA A 252 -6.75 10.83 2.00
C ALA A 252 -5.51 11.68 2.24
N GLY A 253 -4.64 11.34 3.19
CA GLY A 253 -3.33 11.96 3.40
C GLY A 253 -2.21 11.42 2.52
N GLU A 254 -2.51 10.51 1.59
CA GLU A 254 -1.53 10.06 0.58
C GLU A 254 -1.39 11.13 -0.52
N PRO A 255 -0.16 11.52 -0.90
CA PRO A 255 0.06 12.59 -1.88
C PRO A 255 -0.62 12.35 -3.22
N GLU A 256 -0.67 11.12 -3.71
CA GLU A 256 -1.30 10.75 -4.98
C GLU A 256 -2.81 10.99 -5.01
N TYR A 257 -3.44 11.15 -3.84
CA TYR A 257 -4.87 11.49 -3.75
C TYR A 257 -5.08 13.00 -3.55
N LEU A 258 -4.14 13.67 -2.88
CA LEU A 258 -4.19 15.11 -2.62
C LEU A 258 -3.75 15.93 -3.83
N ASP A 259 -2.66 15.55 -4.50
CA ASP A 259 -2.11 16.30 -5.63
C ASP A 259 -3.12 16.62 -6.75
N PRO A 260 -4.00 15.68 -7.17
CA PRO A 260 -4.99 15.96 -8.19
C PRO A 260 -6.10 16.93 -7.75
N LEU A 261 -6.29 17.10 -6.43
CA LEU A 261 -7.28 18.03 -5.88
C LEU A 261 -6.76 19.47 -5.86
N LYS A 262 -5.46 19.69 -5.75
CA LYS A 262 -4.84 21.03 -5.72
C LYS A 262 -5.54 21.94 -4.71
N GLU A 263 -6.12 23.05 -5.18
CA GLU A 263 -6.85 24.03 -4.38
C GLU A 263 -8.19 23.50 -3.85
N GLU A 264 -8.71 22.39 -4.40
CA GLU A 264 -9.92 21.72 -3.91
C GLU A 264 -9.64 20.79 -2.73
N THR A 265 -8.36 20.64 -2.34
CA THR A 265 -7.97 19.80 -1.19
C THR A 265 -8.69 20.24 0.06
N PRO A 266 -9.44 19.38 0.75
CA PRO A 266 -10.17 19.77 1.93
C PRO A 266 -9.23 20.13 3.08
N GLU A 267 -9.60 21.17 3.82
CA GLU A 267 -8.93 21.54 5.06
C GLU A 267 -9.69 21.00 6.29
N GLY A 268 -8.96 20.74 7.37
CA GLY A 268 -9.55 20.31 8.64
C GLY A 268 -10.02 18.85 8.68
N TRP A 269 -9.69 18.04 7.69
CA TRP A 269 -9.95 16.61 7.72
C TRP A 269 -8.92 15.87 8.59
N TRP A 270 -9.38 14.84 9.28
CA TRP A 270 -8.52 13.88 9.98
C TRP A 270 -8.22 12.72 9.05
N VAL A 271 -6.95 12.50 8.77
CA VAL A 271 -6.55 11.53 7.72
C VAL A 271 -5.41 10.63 8.18
N THR A 272 -5.33 9.44 7.61
CA THR A 272 -4.09 8.68 7.55
C THR A 272 -3.45 8.85 6.19
N GLY A 273 -2.13 8.69 6.10
CA GLY A 273 -1.39 8.86 4.85
C GLY A 273 0.11 8.88 5.03
N TYR A 274 0.81 9.35 4.02
CA TYR A 274 2.27 9.47 3.99
C TYR A 274 2.69 10.94 3.97
N PRO A 275 2.97 11.56 5.14
CA PRO A 275 3.40 12.95 5.24
C PRO A 275 4.89 13.07 4.87
N TRP A 276 5.22 12.79 3.63
CA TRP A 276 6.59 12.66 3.13
C TRP A 276 7.46 13.91 3.36
N SER A 277 6.87 15.10 3.41
CA SER A 277 7.55 16.38 3.68
C SER A 277 7.95 16.53 5.15
N GLU A 278 7.18 15.92 6.06
CA GLU A 278 7.30 16.09 7.50
C GLU A 278 8.21 15.03 8.17
N ILE A 279 8.49 13.94 7.46
CA ILE A 279 9.36 12.87 7.98
C ILE A 279 10.82 13.32 7.83
N ASP A 280 11.44 13.69 8.95
CA ASP A 280 12.79 14.25 8.99
C ASP A 280 13.82 13.31 9.65
N THR A 281 13.90 12.06 9.17
CA THR A 281 14.99 11.14 9.53
C THR A 281 16.10 11.17 8.48
N PRO A 282 17.36 10.88 8.84
CA PRO A 282 18.46 10.81 7.87
C PRO A 282 18.21 9.83 6.73
N GLU A 283 17.60 8.68 7.04
CA GLU A 283 17.27 7.63 6.08
C GLU A 283 16.23 8.12 5.08
N HIS A 284 15.17 8.77 5.59
CA HIS A 284 14.10 9.27 4.74
C HIS A 284 14.56 10.45 3.87
N ARG A 285 15.39 11.35 4.39
CA ARG A 285 16.01 12.42 3.58
C ARG A 285 16.84 11.84 2.44
N ARG A 286 17.71 10.85 2.73
CA ARG A 286 18.52 10.17 1.71
C ARG A 286 17.64 9.51 0.65
N PHE A 287 16.58 8.83 1.05
CA PHE A 287 15.61 8.22 0.12
C PHE A 287 14.94 9.28 -0.77
N ARG A 288 14.44 10.37 -0.21
CA ARG A 288 13.82 11.47 -0.96
C ARG A 288 14.78 12.08 -1.98
N GLU A 289 16.02 12.34 -1.58
CA GLU A 289 17.07 12.89 -2.47
C GLU A 289 17.40 11.93 -3.61
N ALA A 290 17.57 10.64 -3.33
CA ALA A 290 17.81 9.61 -4.33
C ALA A 290 16.64 9.48 -5.31
N TYR A 291 15.41 9.45 -4.79
CA TYR A 291 14.19 9.42 -5.59
C TYR A 291 14.09 10.63 -6.52
N ARG A 292 14.25 11.84 -5.97
CA ARG A 292 14.22 13.09 -6.73
C ARG A 292 15.30 13.16 -7.81
N LYS A 293 16.50 12.74 -7.47
CA LYS A 293 17.63 12.70 -8.42
C LYS A 293 17.35 11.77 -9.60
N ARG A 294 16.70 10.64 -9.35
CA ARG A 294 16.45 9.60 -10.34
C ARG A 294 15.29 9.94 -11.27
N TRP A 295 14.19 10.51 -10.75
CA TRP A 295 12.95 10.73 -11.53
C TRP A 295 12.48 12.18 -11.62
N ASN A 296 13.20 13.13 -11.02
CA ASN A 296 12.79 14.53 -10.91
C ASN A 296 11.37 14.69 -10.33
N ASP A 297 11.03 13.85 -9.34
CA ASP A 297 9.74 13.72 -8.68
C ASP A 297 9.98 13.48 -7.19
N TYR A 298 8.94 13.48 -6.36
CA TYR A 298 9.02 13.13 -4.96
C TYR A 298 8.32 11.78 -4.69
N PRO A 299 8.71 11.06 -3.61
CA PRO A 299 8.08 9.77 -3.28
C PRO A 299 6.63 9.96 -2.83
N ARG A 300 5.81 9.02 -3.19
CA ARG A 300 4.38 8.96 -2.89
C ARG A 300 4.00 7.59 -2.35
#